data_9b76c9c24ac811c813dc66b32621bb3f
#
_entry.id   9b76c9c24ac811c813dc66b32621bb3f
#
_cell.length_a   1.000
_cell.length_b   1.000
_cell.length_c   1.000
_cell.angle_alpha   90.00
_cell.angle_beta   90.00
_cell.angle_gamma   90.00
#
_symmetry.space_group_name_H-M   'P 1'
#
loop_
_entity.id
_entity.type
_entity.pdbx_description
1 polymer ?
#
loop_
_entity_poly.entity_id
_entity_poly.type
_entity_poly.pdbx_seq_one_letter_code
_entity_poly.pdbx_strand_id
1 'polypeptide(L)'
;MKRLLGVLATAALLVPATQTQAAVEPDCRLYTALALEVGWDKREIPRLMQICKRESKGFARAWNQRDPYTGSYGLMQINGSNKGFLQDAGIVRKAMTELWAPRKNLKAALALFKRHGWLPWKGNSAPK
;
A
#
# COMPACT_ATOMS: atom_id res chain seq x y z
N MET A 1 -33.58 -14.89 65.23
CA MET A 1 -32.24 -14.84 64.60
C MET A 1 -32.41 -14.98 63.10
N LYS A 2 -32.30 -13.91 62.35
CA LYS A 2 -32.34 -13.96 60.90
C LYS A 2 -30.92 -14.19 60.37
N ARG A 3 -30.70 -15.32 59.75
CA ARG A 3 -29.44 -15.57 59.03
C ARG A 3 -29.51 -14.90 57.68
N LEU A 4 -28.70 -13.89 57.45
CA LEU A 4 -28.49 -13.32 56.13
C LEU A 4 -27.60 -14.28 55.32
N LEU A 5 -28.22 -14.97 54.37
CA LEU A 5 -27.45 -15.68 53.37
C LEU A 5 -26.89 -14.65 52.39
N GLY A 6 -25.61 -14.37 52.50
CA GLY A 6 -24.89 -13.58 51.51
C GLY A 6 -24.78 -14.36 50.23
N VAL A 7 -25.45 -13.88 49.21
CA VAL A 7 -25.25 -14.39 47.84
C VAL A 7 -23.93 -13.84 47.34
N LEU A 8 -22.91 -14.67 47.33
CA LEU A 8 -21.66 -14.38 46.62
C LEU A 8 -21.94 -14.46 45.13
N ALA A 9 -22.20 -13.30 44.53
CA ALA A 9 -22.21 -13.21 43.06
C ALA A 9 -20.77 -13.33 42.57
N THR A 10 -20.38 -14.50 42.13
CA THR A 10 -19.15 -14.67 41.36
C THR A 10 -19.34 -14.02 40.01
N ALA A 11 -18.84 -12.79 39.85
CA ALA A 11 -18.74 -12.18 38.51
C ALA A 11 -17.73 -13.00 37.71
N ALA A 12 -18.21 -13.80 36.77
CA ALA A 12 -17.34 -14.42 35.78
C ALA A 12 -16.76 -13.31 34.91
N LEU A 13 -15.47 -13.03 35.09
CA LEU A 13 -14.70 -12.19 34.17
C LEU A 13 -14.62 -12.95 32.84
N LEU A 14 -15.51 -12.60 31.91
CA LEU A 14 -15.35 -12.98 30.53
C LEU A 14 -14.11 -12.24 29.99
N VAL A 15 -12.98 -12.93 29.97
CA VAL A 15 -11.84 -12.48 29.19
C VAL A 15 -12.24 -12.57 27.74
N PRO A 16 -12.35 -11.44 26.99
CA PRO A 16 -12.63 -11.54 25.58
C PRO A 16 -11.54 -12.40 24.95
N ALA A 17 -11.94 -13.46 24.26
CA ALA A 17 -11.02 -14.25 23.46
C ALA A 17 -10.34 -13.27 22.49
N THR A 18 -9.00 -13.14 22.59
CA THR A 18 -8.21 -12.40 21.62
C THR A 18 -8.45 -13.06 20.27
N GLN A 19 -9.35 -12.48 19.48
CA GLN A 19 -9.50 -12.88 18.11
C GLN A 19 -8.24 -12.42 17.40
N THR A 20 -7.36 -13.37 17.08
CA THR A 20 -6.28 -13.15 16.15
C THR A 20 -6.95 -12.91 14.81
N GLN A 21 -7.03 -11.63 14.40
CA GLN A 21 -7.44 -11.32 13.04
C GLN A 21 -6.38 -11.90 12.11
N ALA A 22 -6.79 -12.81 11.22
CA ALA A 22 -5.92 -13.26 10.16
C ALA A 22 -5.42 -12.05 9.39
N ALA A 23 -4.10 -11.97 9.17
CA ALA A 23 -3.52 -10.92 8.34
C ALA A 23 -4.21 -10.92 6.97
N VAL A 24 -4.63 -9.74 6.49
CA VAL A 24 -5.21 -9.59 5.16
C VAL A 24 -4.12 -9.89 4.14
N GLU A 25 -4.37 -10.83 3.23
CA GLU A 25 -3.46 -11.14 2.14
C GLU A 25 -3.26 -9.91 1.25
N PRO A 26 -2.01 -9.62 0.82
CA PRO A 26 -1.73 -8.53 -0.09
C PRO A 26 -2.50 -8.69 -1.40
N ASP A 27 -3.20 -7.64 -1.80
CA ASP A 27 -3.96 -7.60 -3.04
C ASP A 27 -4.09 -6.15 -3.50
N CYS A 28 -3.68 -5.86 -4.72
CA CYS A 28 -3.77 -4.52 -5.30
C CYS A 28 -5.20 -3.96 -5.29
N ARG A 29 -6.21 -4.81 -5.42
CA ARG A 29 -7.63 -4.40 -5.42
C ARG A 29 -8.07 -3.74 -4.12
N LEU A 30 -7.38 -4.00 -3.02
CA LEU A 30 -7.62 -3.33 -1.74
C LEU A 30 -7.37 -1.82 -1.81
N TYR A 31 -6.61 -1.37 -2.80
CA TYR A 31 -6.24 0.04 -2.98
C TYR A 31 -7.04 0.76 -4.06
N THR A 32 -8.08 0.15 -4.62
CA THR A 32 -8.91 0.77 -5.67
C THR A 32 -9.54 2.07 -5.20
N ALA A 33 -10.19 2.08 -4.04
CA ALA A 33 -10.80 3.29 -3.49
C ALA A 33 -9.76 4.38 -3.26
N LEU A 34 -8.61 4.03 -2.71
CA LEU A 34 -7.50 4.97 -2.47
C LEU A 34 -6.97 5.55 -3.78
N ALA A 35 -6.84 4.74 -4.82
CA ALA A 35 -6.41 5.21 -6.14
C ALA A 35 -7.38 6.26 -6.71
N LEU A 36 -8.67 6.04 -6.58
CA LEU A 36 -9.69 7.01 -7.00
C LEU A 36 -9.61 8.30 -6.17
N GLU A 37 -9.42 8.19 -4.85
CA GLU A 37 -9.25 9.36 -3.96
C GLU A 37 -8.05 10.23 -4.35
N VAL A 38 -6.93 9.62 -4.74
CA VAL A 38 -5.73 10.38 -5.13
C VAL A 38 -5.81 10.95 -6.54
N GLY A 39 -6.84 10.63 -7.29
CA GLY A 39 -7.14 11.25 -8.57
C GLY A 39 -6.98 10.38 -9.81
N TRP A 40 -6.77 9.08 -9.67
CA TRP A 40 -6.78 8.18 -10.82
C TRP A 40 -8.13 8.15 -11.51
N ASP A 41 -8.14 8.23 -12.83
CA ASP A 41 -9.36 8.09 -13.64
C ASP A 41 -9.88 6.65 -13.50
N LYS A 42 -11.19 6.53 -13.31
CA LYS A 42 -11.87 5.24 -13.22
C LYS A 42 -11.53 4.30 -14.40
N ARG A 43 -11.36 4.86 -15.59
CA ARG A 43 -11.03 4.09 -16.79
C ARG A 43 -9.64 3.44 -16.73
N GLU A 44 -8.72 4.02 -15.96
CA GLU A 44 -7.34 3.52 -15.81
C GLU A 44 -7.20 2.48 -14.69
N ILE A 45 -8.17 2.34 -13.81
CA ILE A 45 -8.10 1.45 -12.65
C ILE A 45 -7.81 -0.01 -13.05
N PRO A 46 -8.46 -0.62 -14.06
CA PRO A 46 -8.15 -2.00 -14.43
C PRO A 46 -6.68 -2.19 -14.79
N ARG A 47 -6.10 -1.28 -15.55
CA ARG A 47 -4.69 -1.35 -15.95
C ARG A 47 -3.75 -1.06 -14.78
N LEU A 48 -4.09 -0.10 -13.94
CA LEU A 48 -3.35 0.20 -12.71
C LEU A 48 -3.25 -1.04 -11.82
N MET A 49 -4.35 -1.73 -11.60
CA MET A 49 -4.38 -2.94 -10.78
C MET A 49 -3.58 -4.09 -11.41
N GLN A 50 -3.63 -4.23 -12.72
CA GLN A 50 -2.87 -5.22 -13.45
C GLN A 50 -1.36 -4.99 -13.33
N ILE A 51 -0.91 -3.75 -13.46
CA ILE A 51 0.48 -3.36 -13.31
C ILE A 51 0.93 -3.54 -11.85
N CYS A 52 0.14 -3.09 -10.90
CA CYS A 52 0.41 -3.28 -9.47
C CYS A 52 0.62 -4.77 -9.14
N LYS A 53 -0.24 -5.64 -9.63
CA LYS A 53 -0.11 -7.08 -9.43
C LYS A 53 1.21 -7.63 -9.98
N ARG A 54 1.62 -7.18 -11.15
CA ARG A 54 2.89 -7.57 -11.78
C ARG A 54 4.09 -7.05 -10.98
N GLU A 55 4.04 -5.78 -10.54
CA GLU A 55 5.17 -5.10 -9.92
C GLU A 55 5.37 -5.50 -8.46
N SER A 56 4.32 -5.57 -7.67
CA SER A 56 4.41 -5.76 -6.22
C SER A 56 3.53 -6.88 -5.66
N LYS A 57 2.62 -7.43 -6.45
CA LYS A 57 1.57 -8.35 -5.95
C LYS A 57 0.72 -7.75 -4.82
N GLY A 58 0.67 -6.43 -4.72
CA GLY A 58 -0.05 -5.72 -3.65
C GLY A 58 0.72 -5.53 -2.34
N PHE A 59 2.01 -5.87 -2.32
CA PHE A 59 2.85 -5.59 -1.16
C PHE A 59 3.26 -4.11 -1.14
N ALA A 60 2.68 -3.36 -0.22
CA ALA A 60 2.92 -1.92 -0.12
C ALA A 60 4.39 -1.57 0.17
N ARG A 61 5.12 -2.43 0.87
CA ARG A 61 6.53 -2.25 1.22
C ARG A 61 7.48 -3.03 0.33
N ALA A 62 7.04 -3.43 -0.86
CA ALA A 62 7.91 -4.08 -1.83
C ALA A 62 9.11 -3.17 -2.17
N TRP A 63 10.29 -3.76 -2.15
CA TRP A 63 11.52 -3.05 -2.48
C TRP A 63 12.43 -3.94 -3.30
N ASN A 64 12.60 -3.62 -4.58
CA ASN A 64 13.54 -4.28 -5.44
C ASN A 64 14.89 -3.54 -5.41
N GLN A 65 15.80 -4.00 -4.55
CA GLN A 65 17.12 -3.39 -4.34
C GLN A 65 18.06 -3.56 -5.55
N ARG A 66 17.78 -4.51 -6.42
CA ARG A 66 18.61 -4.80 -7.60
C ARG A 66 18.42 -3.79 -8.72
N ASP A 67 17.30 -3.08 -8.74
CA ASP A 67 17.09 -2.00 -9.69
C ASP A 67 18.06 -0.86 -9.41
N PRO A 68 18.56 -0.16 -10.44
CA PRO A 68 19.47 0.96 -10.27
C PRO A 68 18.84 2.11 -9.48
N TYR A 69 19.66 3.09 -9.10
CA TYR A 69 19.23 4.30 -8.38
C TYR A 69 18.52 4.01 -7.05
N THR A 70 19.11 3.19 -6.19
CA THR A 70 18.62 2.75 -4.89
C THR A 70 17.45 1.77 -4.93
N GLY A 71 17.00 1.36 -6.09
CA GLY A 71 15.94 0.38 -6.25
C GLY A 71 14.59 0.96 -6.63
N SER A 72 13.58 0.12 -6.58
CA SER A 72 12.19 0.46 -6.89
C SER A 72 11.28 0.14 -5.72
N TYR A 73 10.31 1.01 -5.47
CA TYR A 73 9.60 1.08 -4.18
C TYR A 73 8.10 0.95 -4.32
N GLY A 74 7.53 0.12 -3.46
CA GLY A 74 6.11 0.06 -3.15
C GLY A 74 5.22 -0.54 -4.23
N LEU A 75 3.95 -0.25 -4.16
CA LEU A 75 2.90 -0.87 -4.97
C LEU A 75 3.17 -0.83 -6.47
N MET A 76 3.61 0.32 -6.98
CA MET A 76 3.86 0.53 -8.41
C MET A 76 5.33 0.46 -8.77
N GLN A 77 6.20 0.06 -7.84
CA GLN A 77 7.64 -0.09 -8.04
C GLN A 77 8.27 1.15 -8.69
N ILE A 78 8.11 2.28 -8.01
CA ILE A 78 8.66 3.56 -8.46
C ILE A 78 10.17 3.57 -8.24
N ASN A 79 10.94 3.76 -9.30
CA ASN A 79 12.39 3.76 -9.24
C ASN A 79 12.96 5.02 -8.58
N GLY A 80 14.07 4.87 -7.89
CA GLY A 80 14.77 5.96 -7.20
C GLY A 80 15.23 7.10 -8.11
N SER A 81 15.39 6.85 -9.42
CA SER A 81 15.71 7.90 -10.40
C SER A 81 14.65 9.00 -10.47
N ASN A 82 13.43 8.73 -10.00
CA ASN A 82 12.34 9.70 -9.98
C ASN A 82 12.33 10.60 -8.73
N LYS A 83 13.29 10.42 -7.82
CA LYS A 83 13.28 11.14 -6.54
C LYS A 83 13.20 12.66 -6.72
N GLY A 84 14.04 13.23 -7.57
CA GLY A 84 14.07 14.68 -7.82
C GLY A 84 12.73 15.20 -8.35
N PHE A 85 12.19 14.52 -9.34
CA PHE A 85 10.86 14.85 -9.90
C PHE A 85 9.77 14.80 -8.83
N LEU A 86 9.77 13.76 -7.99
CA LEU A 86 8.75 13.58 -6.95
C LEU A 86 8.92 14.57 -5.80
N GLN A 87 10.15 15.01 -5.51
CA GLN A 87 10.41 16.08 -4.55
C GLN A 87 9.89 17.42 -5.07
N ASP A 88 10.12 17.73 -6.33
CA ASP A 88 9.62 18.95 -6.97
C ASP A 88 8.09 18.97 -7.02
N ALA A 89 7.47 17.81 -7.18
CA ALA A 89 6.01 17.64 -7.14
C ALA A 89 5.42 17.66 -5.72
N GLY A 90 6.27 17.72 -4.67
CA GLY A 90 5.82 17.71 -3.28
C GLY A 90 5.29 16.36 -2.78
N ILE A 91 5.60 15.28 -3.48
CA ILE A 91 5.13 13.92 -3.13
C ILE A 91 6.10 13.21 -2.21
N VAL A 92 7.41 13.30 -2.50
CA VAL A 92 8.48 12.80 -1.64
C VAL A 92 9.19 13.98 -1.00
N ARG A 93 9.43 13.92 0.30
CA ARG A 93 10.17 14.97 1.00
C ARG A 93 11.66 14.65 1.11
N LYS A 94 12.00 13.49 1.68
CA LYS A 94 13.38 13.12 2.02
C LYS A 94 13.86 11.83 1.39
N ALA A 95 13.06 10.78 1.42
CA ALA A 95 13.51 9.45 1.05
C ALA A 95 12.45 8.69 0.25
N MET A 96 12.92 7.85 -0.68
CA MET A 96 12.05 7.01 -1.50
C MET A 96 11.25 5.99 -0.69
N THR A 97 11.71 5.63 0.52
CA THR A 97 10.96 4.76 1.44
C THR A 97 9.62 5.36 1.88
N GLU A 98 9.42 6.66 1.72
CA GLU A 98 8.11 7.29 1.91
C GLU A 98 7.05 6.70 0.97
N LEU A 99 7.47 6.16 -0.17
CA LEU A 99 6.58 5.50 -1.15
C LEU A 99 6.11 4.11 -0.73
N TRP A 100 6.53 3.63 0.43
CA TRP A 100 5.90 2.47 1.06
C TRP A 100 4.50 2.78 1.62
N ALA A 101 4.19 4.06 1.82
CA ALA A 101 2.83 4.50 2.10
C ALA A 101 2.00 4.41 0.81
N PRO A 102 0.93 3.61 0.77
CA PRO A 102 0.14 3.39 -0.45
C PRO A 102 -0.38 4.66 -1.09
N ARG A 103 -0.83 5.62 -0.31
CA ARG A 103 -1.31 6.91 -0.81
C ARG A 103 -0.23 7.68 -1.56
N LYS A 104 0.98 7.76 -1.01
CA LYS A 104 2.11 8.43 -1.67
C LYS A 104 2.55 7.67 -2.92
N ASN A 105 2.57 6.36 -2.87
CA ASN A 105 2.92 5.53 -4.03
C ASN A 105 1.96 5.76 -5.19
N LEU A 106 0.66 5.72 -4.93
CA LEU A 106 -0.36 5.94 -5.96
C LEU A 106 -0.36 7.37 -6.50
N LYS A 107 -0.05 8.37 -5.65
CA LYS A 107 0.17 9.75 -6.10
C LYS A 107 1.39 9.88 -7.00
N ALA A 108 2.50 9.26 -6.61
CA ALA A 108 3.74 9.25 -7.38
C ALA A 108 3.52 8.59 -8.75
N ALA A 109 2.85 7.44 -8.75
CA ALA A 109 2.51 6.75 -9.99
C ALA A 109 1.62 7.60 -10.89
N LEU A 110 0.63 8.30 -10.34
CA LEU A 110 -0.23 9.21 -11.09
C LEU A 110 0.55 10.37 -11.71
N ALA A 111 1.47 10.97 -10.95
CA ALA A 111 2.34 12.05 -11.46
C ALA A 111 3.20 11.57 -12.64
N LEU A 112 3.78 10.39 -12.54
CA LEU A 112 4.53 9.76 -13.62
C LEU A 112 3.65 9.42 -14.83
N PHE A 113 2.47 8.91 -14.58
CA PHE A 113 1.48 8.61 -15.63
C PHE A 113 1.05 9.85 -16.40
N LYS A 114 0.77 10.95 -15.70
CA LYS A 114 0.41 12.22 -16.34
C LYS A 114 1.52 12.75 -17.24
N ARG A 115 2.77 12.50 -16.90
CA ARG A 115 3.92 12.96 -17.67
C ARG A 115 4.30 12.03 -18.79
N HIS A 116 4.23 10.73 -18.60
CA HIS A 116 4.82 9.71 -19.48
C HIS A 116 3.83 8.64 -19.95
N GLY A 117 2.57 8.70 -19.53
CA GLY A 117 1.64 7.59 -19.73
C GLY A 117 2.14 6.33 -19.01
N TRP A 118 1.95 5.19 -19.62
CA TRP A 118 2.37 3.91 -19.07
C TRP A 118 3.83 3.54 -19.35
N LEU A 119 4.60 4.41 -20.03
CA LEU A 119 5.99 4.14 -20.41
C LEU A 119 6.89 3.69 -19.25
N PRO A 120 6.81 4.29 -18.03
CA PRO A 120 7.65 3.86 -16.92
C PRO A 120 7.52 2.39 -16.57
N TRP A 121 6.40 1.76 -16.93
CA TRP A 121 6.11 0.36 -16.60
C TRP A 121 6.20 -0.59 -17.78
N LYS A 122 6.56 -0.12 -18.98
CA LYS A 122 6.67 -0.97 -20.18
C LYS A 122 7.97 -1.76 -20.27
N GLY A 123 9.06 -1.21 -19.77
CA GLY A 123 10.40 -1.77 -19.95
C GLY A 123 10.75 -2.95 -19.04
N ASN A 124 9.99 -3.18 -17.99
CA ASN A 124 10.28 -4.21 -16.97
C ASN A 124 9.53 -5.51 -17.19
N SER A 125 8.93 -5.68 -18.36
CA SER A 125 8.08 -6.82 -18.68
C SER A 125 8.85 -7.98 -19.31
N ALA A 126 10.18 -7.97 -19.27
CA ALA A 126 10.92 -9.16 -19.62
C ALA A 126 10.69 -10.20 -18.52
N PRO A 127 10.14 -11.36 -18.84
CA PRO A 127 10.08 -12.43 -17.85
C PRO A 127 11.51 -12.78 -17.44
N LYS A 128 11.77 -12.60 -16.17
CA LYS A 128 13.01 -13.08 -15.56
C LYS A 128 12.83 -14.52 -15.17
#